data_2b4ca36548a7315756c562531d2bd7b7
#
_entry.id   2b4ca36548a7315756c562531d2bd7b7
#
_cell.length_a   1.000
_cell.length_b   1.000
_cell.length_c   1.000
_cell.angle_alpha   90.00
_cell.angle_beta   90.00
_cell.angle_gamma   90.00
#
_symmetry.space_group_name_H-M   'P 1'
#
loop_
_entity.id
_entity.type
_entity.pdbx_description
1 polymer ?
#
loop_
_entity_poly.entity_id
_entity_poly.type
_entity_poly.pdbx_seq_one_letter_code
_entity_poly.pdbx_strand_id
1 'polypeptide(L)'
;MTEKKIWSMDELVALTDEVQEEEVEFRDRAVRFQFCELTEKEEPKFTGMSDSLSEEEKMAKYQELGTARCLKMLEKANEKNPDGPVIGQEHWAALPTTLRYTISNRILGVESEVAENFTT
;
A
#
# COMPACT_ATOMS: atom_id res chain seq x y z
N MET A 1 -18.91 16.44 -25.39
CA MET A 1 -18.24 15.14 -25.37
C MET A 1 -16.77 15.31 -25.00
N THR A 2 -16.36 14.77 -23.87
CA THR A 2 -15.00 14.89 -23.42
C THR A 2 -14.15 13.74 -23.99
N GLU A 3 -13.06 14.09 -24.62
CA GLU A 3 -12.11 13.10 -25.09
C GLU A 3 -11.40 12.49 -23.87
N LYS A 4 -11.22 11.18 -23.88
CA LYS A 4 -10.43 10.51 -22.83
C LYS A 4 -8.96 10.88 -23.04
N LYS A 5 -8.34 11.38 -22.00
CA LYS A 5 -6.90 11.57 -21.99
C LYS A 5 -6.21 10.20 -22.02
N ILE A 6 -5.18 10.11 -22.80
CA ILE A 6 -4.35 8.91 -22.88
C ILE A 6 -3.10 9.16 -22.05
N TRP A 7 -2.79 8.24 -21.15
CA TRP A 7 -1.57 8.32 -20.36
C TRP A 7 -0.34 8.08 -21.22
N SER A 8 0.69 8.89 -21.01
CA SER A 8 2.02 8.58 -21.57
C SER A 8 2.72 7.59 -20.65
N MET A 9 3.72 6.88 -21.17
CA MET A 9 4.51 5.97 -20.35
C MET A 9 5.23 6.69 -19.22
N ASP A 10 5.77 7.89 -19.49
CA ASP A 10 6.46 8.68 -18.47
C ASP A 10 5.52 9.10 -17.34
N GLU A 11 4.29 9.47 -17.68
CA GLU A 11 3.28 9.80 -16.66
C GLU A 11 2.91 8.58 -15.80
N LEU A 12 2.77 7.42 -16.42
CA LEU A 12 2.45 6.18 -15.72
C LEU A 12 3.58 5.77 -14.77
N VAL A 13 4.81 5.86 -15.22
CA VAL A 13 5.98 5.57 -14.37
C VAL A 13 6.06 6.54 -13.20
N ALA A 14 5.77 7.82 -13.45
CA ALA A 14 5.81 8.84 -12.40
C ALA A 14 4.77 8.63 -11.29
N LEU A 15 3.70 7.87 -11.55
CA LEU A 15 2.68 7.57 -10.53
C LEU A 15 3.27 6.86 -9.31
N THR A 16 4.31 6.06 -9.51
CA THR A 16 4.95 5.35 -8.39
C THR A 16 5.74 6.28 -7.47
N ASP A 17 6.04 7.50 -7.92
CA ASP A 17 6.73 8.50 -7.12
C ASP A 17 5.79 9.47 -6.41
N GLU A 18 4.49 9.38 -6.67
CA GLU A 18 3.51 10.24 -6.03
C GLU A 18 3.23 9.79 -4.61
N VAL A 19 3.35 10.72 -3.67
CA VAL A 19 2.94 10.49 -2.28
C VAL A 19 1.45 10.71 -2.19
N GLN A 20 0.72 9.68 -1.79
CA GLN A 20 -0.71 9.76 -1.57
C GLN A 20 -0.97 9.88 -0.07
N GLU A 21 -1.80 10.82 0.33
CA GLU A 21 -2.19 11.00 1.72
C GLU A 21 -3.62 10.55 1.91
N GLU A 22 -3.85 9.75 2.92
CA GLU A 22 -5.17 9.20 3.23
C GLU A 22 -5.48 9.33 4.71
N GLU A 23 -6.76 9.20 5.02
CA GLU A 23 -7.26 9.29 6.37
C GLU A 23 -8.22 8.14 6.63
N VAL A 24 -8.10 7.53 7.80
CA VAL A 24 -9.04 6.51 8.27
C VAL A 24 -9.57 6.91 9.64
N GLU A 25 -10.77 6.47 9.97
CA GLU A 25 -11.34 6.66 11.28
C GLU A 25 -11.00 5.46 12.15
N PHE A 26 -10.55 5.74 13.37
CA PHE A 26 -10.25 4.70 14.35
C PHE A 26 -10.61 5.22 15.75
N ARG A 27 -11.52 4.53 16.42
CA ARG A 27 -12.02 4.89 17.77
C ARG A 27 -12.45 6.37 17.85
N ASP A 28 -13.28 6.78 16.91
CA ASP A 28 -13.87 8.12 16.84
C ASP A 28 -12.86 9.25 16.58
N ARG A 29 -11.65 8.91 16.15
CA ARG A 29 -10.61 9.88 15.76
C ARG A 29 -10.06 9.54 14.39
N ALA A 30 -9.59 10.57 13.71
CA ALA A 30 -8.96 10.39 12.40
C ALA A 30 -7.48 10.03 12.56
N VAL A 31 -7.03 9.09 11.73
CA VAL A 31 -5.62 8.75 11.60
C VAL A 31 -5.21 9.08 10.17
N ARG A 32 -4.19 9.91 10.02
CA ARG A 32 -3.64 10.26 8.72
C ARG A 32 -2.37 9.48 8.47
N PHE A 33 -2.19 9.08 7.24
CA PHE A 33 -0.97 8.39 6.81
C PHE A 33 -0.71 8.70 5.34
N GLN A 34 0.48 8.36 4.89
CA GLN A 34 0.87 8.54 3.50
C GLN A 34 1.52 7.27 2.97
N PHE A 35 1.39 7.05 1.68
CA PHE A 35 1.97 5.88 1.03
C PHE A 35 2.29 6.20 -0.43
N CYS A 36 3.16 5.39 -1.02
CA CYS A 36 3.45 5.43 -2.45
C CYS A 36 3.22 4.04 -3.02
N GLU A 37 2.86 3.98 -4.29
CA GLU A 37 2.82 2.72 -5.00
C GLU A 37 4.24 2.21 -5.21
N LEU A 38 4.39 0.90 -5.32
CA LEU A 38 5.68 0.25 -5.52
C LEU A 38 5.88 -0.15 -6.97
N THR A 39 7.12 -0.05 -7.43
CA THR A 39 7.52 -0.64 -8.70
C THR A 39 7.77 -2.13 -8.49
N GLU A 40 7.90 -2.89 -9.57
CA GLU A 40 8.20 -4.32 -9.51
C GLU A 40 9.45 -4.61 -8.67
N LYS A 41 10.49 -3.78 -8.82
CA LYS A 41 11.74 -3.94 -8.08
C LYS A 41 11.58 -3.69 -6.59
N GLU A 42 10.64 -2.85 -6.21
CA GLU A 42 10.38 -2.47 -4.82
C GLU A 42 9.46 -3.45 -4.11
N GLU A 43 8.68 -4.22 -4.85
CA GLU A 43 7.76 -5.20 -4.25
C GLU A 43 8.53 -6.24 -3.45
N PRO A 44 8.02 -6.62 -2.26
CA PRO A 44 8.66 -7.69 -1.48
C PRO A 44 8.59 -9.01 -2.25
N LYS A 45 9.70 -9.73 -2.27
CA LYS A 45 9.79 -10.99 -3.01
C LYS A 45 9.07 -12.10 -2.25
N PHE A 46 8.32 -12.87 -2.99
CA PHE A 46 7.60 -14.02 -2.47
C PHE A 46 8.53 -15.21 -2.41
N THR A 47 9.02 -15.51 -1.21
CA THR A 47 9.95 -16.62 -0.99
C THR A 47 9.37 -17.64 -0.01
N GLY A 48 9.84 -18.87 -0.10
CA GLY A 48 9.45 -19.92 0.84
C GLY A 48 8.07 -20.53 0.58
N MET A 49 7.46 -20.27 -0.56
CA MET A 49 6.22 -20.92 -0.94
C MET A 49 6.54 -22.26 -1.60
N SER A 50 5.95 -23.32 -1.11
CA SER A 50 6.07 -24.63 -1.74
C SER A 50 4.72 -25.32 -1.73
N ASP A 51 4.56 -26.30 -2.64
CA ASP A 51 3.31 -27.07 -2.75
C ASP A 51 3.08 -27.98 -1.53
N SER A 52 4.11 -28.19 -0.73
CA SER A 52 4.02 -29.00 0.49
C SER A 52 3.41 -28.25 1.67
N LEU A 53 3.22 -26.94 1.55
CA LEU A 53 2.60 -26.13 2.60
C LEU A 53 1.11 -26.40 2.68
N SER A 54 0.56 -26.41 3.91
CA SER A 54 -0.87 -26.47 4.13
C SER A 54 -1.53 -25.18 3.67
N GLU A 55 -2.84 -25.18 3.50
CA GLU A 55 -3.60 -23.98 3.13
C GLU A 55 -3.44 -22.89 4.19
N GLU A 56 -3.40 -23.27 5.48
CA GLU A 56 -3.19 -22.31 6.58
C GLU A 56 -1.81 -21.67 6.50
N GLU A 57 -0.78 -22.47 6.21
CA GLU A 57 0.59 -21.97 6.06
C GLU A 57 0.72 -21.03 4.86
N LYS A 58 0.07 -21.36 3.74
CA LYS A 58 0.05 -20.51 2.55
C LYS A 58 -0.63 -19.18 2.85
N MET A 59 -1.77 -19.22 3.56
CA MET A 59 -2.50 -18.03 3.95
C MET A 59 -1.64 -17.11 4.84
N ALA A 60 -0.94 -17.69 5.81
CA ALA A 60 -0.04 -16.95 6.70
C ALA A 60 1.05 -16.24 5.90
N LYS A 61 1.62 -16.92 4.90
CA LYS A 61 2.66 -16.32 4.04
C LYS A 61 2.12 -15.17 3.19
N TYR A 62 0.90 -15.29 2.66
CA TYR A 62 0.26 -14.20 1.93
C TYR A 62 0.01 -12.99 2.83
N GLN A 63 -0.38 -13.22 4.07
CA GLN A 63 -0.58 -12.13 5.04
C GLN A 63 0.73 -11.44 5.38
N GLU A 64 1.81 -12.20 5.57
CA GLU A 64 3.15 -11.63 5.80
C GLU A 64 3.58 -10.77 4.62
N LEU A 65 3.36 -11.27 3.41
CA LEU A 65 3.70 -10.54 2.19
C LEU A 65 2.91 -9.24 2.09
N GLY A 66 1.62 -9.29 2.36
CA GLY A 66 0.76 -8.11 2.35
C GLY A 66 1.18 -7.06 3.37
N THR A 67 1.54 -7.51 4.58
CA THR A 67 2.05 -6.62 5.64
C THR A 67 3.37 -5.99 5.24
N ALA A 68 4.29 -6.77 4.69
CA ALA A 68 5.59 -6.29 4.23
C ALA A 68 5.43 -5.28 3.09
N ARG A 69 4.50 -5.53 2.18
CA ARG A 69 4.19 -4.64 1.07
C ARG A 69 3.68 -3.28 1.56
N CYS A 70 2.70 -3.30 2.48
CA CYS A 70 2.16 -2.08 3.06
C CYS A 70 3.25 -1.25 3.76
N LEU A 71 4.11 -1.90 4.52
CA LEU A 71 5.21 -1.22 5.20
C LEU A 71 6.15 -0.55 4.20
N LYS A 72 6.50 -1.23 3.11
CA LYS A 72 7.34 -0.64 2.07
C LYS A 72 6.69 0.58 1.42
N MET A 73 5.39 0.52 1.19
CA MET A 73 4.63 1.64 0.63
C MET A 73 4.67 2.86 1.55
N LEU A 74 4.52 2.63 2.85
CA LEU A 74 4.60 3.68 3.86
C LEU A 74 6.03 4.24 3.95
N GLU A 75 7.03 3.39 3.98
CA GLU A 75 8.44 3.81 4.05
C GLU A 75 8.86 4.63 2.84
N LYS A 76 8.42 4.24 1.66
CA LYS A 76 8.71 4.98 0.42
C LYS A 76 8.17 6.41 0.50
N ALA A 77 6.93 6.57 0.97
CA ALA A 77 6.33 7.89 1.16
C ALA A 77 7.08 8.70 2.23
N ASN A 78 7.52 8.06 3.31
CA ASN A 78 8.27 8.71 4.37
C ASN A 78 9.59 9.28 3.87
N GLU A 79 10.27 8.57 2.99
CA GLU A 79 11.51 9.03 2.38
C GLU A 79 11.28 10.24 1.46
N LYS A 80 10.19 10.21 0.70
CA LYS A 80 9.86 11.29 -0.24
C LYS A 80 9.26 12.51 0.43
N ASN A 81 8.55 12.32 1.53
CA ASN A 81 7.87 13.40 2.26
C ASN A 81 8.02 13.20 3.77
N PRO A 82 9.23 13.46 4.32
CA PRO A 82 9.48 13.23 5.75
C PRO A 82 8.71 14.17 6.68
N ASP A 83 8.16 15.25 6.15
CA ASP A 83 7.38 16.22 6.94
C ASP A 83 5.88 15.89 6.94
N GLY A 84 5.45 14.87 6.22
CA GLY A 84 4.06 14.44 6.15
C GLY A 84 3.67 13.52 7.32
N PRO A 85 2.49 12.88 7.23
CA PRO A 85 2.02 11.97 8.27
C PRO A 85 2.76 10.63 8.21
N VAL A 86 3.94 10.60 8.78
CA VAL A 86 4.89 9.48 8.74
C VAL A 86 4.49 8.38 9.72
N ILE A 87 4.44 7.14 9.21
CA ILE A 87 4.37 5.94 10.05
C ILE A 87 5.69 5.20 9.83
N GLY A 88 6.58 5.26 10.81
CA GLY A 88 7.87 4.57 10.75
C GLY A 88 7.71 3.08 11.04
N GLN A 89 8.76 2.32 10.76
CA GLN A 89 8.77 0.87 10.98
C GLN A 89 8.48 0.49 12.44
N GLU A 90 9.09 1.21 13.39
CA GLU A 90 8.86 0.96 14.81
C GLU A 90 7.43 1.24 15.21
N HIS A 91 6.86 2.33 14.71
CA HIS A 91 5.46 2.66 14.96
C HIS A 91 4.52 1.61 14.37
N TRP A 92 4.76 1.23 13.12
CA TRP A 92 3.94 0.21 12.44
C TRP A 92 3.91 -1.09 13.24
N ALA A 93 5.06 -1.55 13.72
CA ALA A 93 5.15 -2.77 14.53
C ALA A 93 4.42 -2.67 15.86
N ALA A 94 4.30 -1.46 16.41
CA ALA A 94 3.68 -1.21 17.71
C ALA A 94 2.21 -0.81 17.64
N LEU A 95 1.68 -0.52 16.45
CA LEU A 95 0.28 -0.15 16.28
C LEU A 95 -0.67 -1.30 16.62
N PRO A 96 -1.90 -1.00 17.09
CA PRO A 96 -2.91 -2.05 17.20
C PRO A 96 -3.10 -2.75 15.87
N THR A 97 -3.20 -4.09 15.88
CA THR A 97 -3.33 -4.87 14.65
C THR A 97 -4.60 -4.50 13.88
N THR A 98 -5.68 -4.17 14.58
CA THR A 98 -6.92 -3.73 13.93
C THR A 98 -6.72 -2.42 13.15
N LEU A 99 -5.91 -1.51 13.67
CA LEU A 99 -5.58 -0.27 12.94
C LEU A 99 -4.74 -0.58 11.70
N ARG A 100 -3.77 -1.49 11.81
CA ARG A 100 -2.97 -1.90 10.64
C ARG A 100 -3.84 -2.49 9.54
N TYR A 101 -4.84 -3.30 9.90
CA TYR A 101 -5.81 -3.82 8.93
C TYR A 101 -6.63 -2.70 8.30
N THR A 102 -7.06 -1.73 9.10
CA THR A 102 -7.82 -0.59 8.60
C THR A 102 -7.01 0.22 7.58
N ILE A 103 -5.76 0.49 7.89
CA ILE A 103 -4.83 1.19 6.99
C ILE A 103 -4.60 0.38 5.72
N SER A 104 -4.29 -0.91 5.87
CA SER A 104 -4.05 -1.81 4.73
C SER A 104 -5.26 -1.89 3.80
N ASN A 105 -6.45 -2.01 4.37
CA ASN A 105 -7.69 -2.04 3.59
C ASN A 105 -7.94 -0.73 2.86
N ARG A 106 -7.58 0.40 3.47
CA ARG A 106 -7.71 1.70 2.82
C ARG A 106 -6.78 1.82 1.62
N ILE A 107 -5.54 1.35 1.77
CA ILE A 107 -4.56 1.32 0.67
C ILE A 107 -5.08 0.45 -0.46
N LEU A 108 -5.57 -0.75 -0.16
CA LEU A 108 -6.14 -1.66 -1.16
C LEU A 108 -7.38 -1.06 -1.84
N GLY A 109 -8.21 -0.34 -1.08
CA GLY A 109 -9.38 0.34 -1.61
C GLY A 109 -9.00 1.41 -2.64
N VAL A 110 -7.98 2.20 -2.36
CA VAL A 110 -7.47 3.21 -3.29
C VAL A 110 -6.93 2.56 -4.56
N GLU A 111 -6.15 1.49 -4.44
CA GLU A 111 -5.63 0.74 -5.58
C GLU A 111 -6.76 0.18 -6.44
N SER A 112 -7.81 -0.35 -5.82
CA SER A 112 -8.98 -0.89 -6.53
C SER A 112 -9.72 0.21 -7.30
N GLU A 113 -9.89 1.37 -6.71
CA GLU A 113 -10.52 2.52 -7.37
C GLU A 113 -9.73 2.96 -8.60
N VAL A 114 -8.42 3.01 -8.49
CA VAL A 114 -7.52 3.35 -9.60
C VAL A 114 -7.65 2.30 -10.71
N ALA A 115 -7.65 1.02 -10.37
CA ALA A 115 -7.78 -0.08 -11.33
C ALA A 115 -9.13 0.00 -12.08
N GLU A 116 -10.23 0.27 -11.37
CA GLU A 116 -11.55 0.45 -11.97
C GLU A 116 -11.57 1.60 -12.97
N ASN A 117 -10.92 2.71 -12.63
CA ASN A 117 -10.83 3.86 -13.53
C ASN A 117 -10.05 3.55 -14.80
N PHE A 118 -9.10 2.64 -14.75
CA PHE A 118 -8.33 2.24 -15.94
C PHE A 118 -9.06 1.23 -16.82
N THR A 119 -10.01 0.49 -16.29
CA THR A 119 -10.73 -0.54 -17.05
C THR A 119 -11.96 -0.01 -17.77
N THR A 120 -12.37 1.18 -17.48
CA THR A 120 -13.50 1.83 -18.14
C THR A 120 -13.04 2.82 -19.17
#